data_32f6fec47b3c1b74c08d2abd02f340c3
#
_entry.id   32f6fec47b3c1b74c08d2abd02f340c3
#
_cell.length_a   1.000
_cell.length_b   1.000
_cell.length_c   1.000
_cell.angle_alpha   90.00
_cell.angle_beta   90.00
_cell.angle_gamma   90.00
#
_symmetry.space_group_name_H-M   'P 1'
#
loop_
_entity.id
_entity.type
_entity.pdbx_description
1 polymer ?
#
loop_
_entity_poly.entity_id
_entity_poly.type
_entity_poly.pdbx_seq_one_letter_code
_entity_poly.pdbx_strand_id
1 'polypeptide(L)'
;KRPEVPMPFAPGFTQAAYADKLIAEYQAAGIDASRVYPQSFRIEDVWHWIESHPDFAEQTVWLDPRGRARNISSSQADFEALRAKGLRIIAPPLPLLLTLDSNGTIVPSAYARQAKAAGLEIITWTFEAGDPTDAANWMYAPIHSAMTSTSETLQVLHVLAKDVGVRGIFSDWPGTITYYANCMMTRDELD
;
A
#
# COMPACT_ATOMS: atom_id res chain seq x y z
N LYS A 1 -9.12 0.20 9.69
CA LYS A 1 -8.17 1.30 9.93
C LYS A 1 -8.34 1.81 11.35
N ARG A 2 -7.29 1.79 12.11
CA ARG A 2 -7.29 2.17 13.50
C ARG A 2 -7.43 3.69 13.68
N PRO A 3 -8.16 4.19 14.71
CA PRO A 3 -8.13 5.61 15.05
C PRO A 3 -6.73 6.05 15.52
N GLU A 4 -6.30 7.23 15.09
CA GLU A 4 -5.00 7.82 15.45
C GLU A 4 -5.01 8.47 16.85
N VAL A 5 -6.11 8.37 17.56
CA VAL A 5 -6.28 8.92 18.92
C VAL A 5 -5.92 7.88 19.98
N PRO A 6 -5.35 8.30 21.10
CA PRO A 6 -5.12 7.39 22.21
C PRO A 6 -6.42 6.70 22.63
N MET A 7 -6.38 5.35 22.65
CA MET A 7 -7.43 4.59 23.28
C MET A 7 -7.26 4.75 24.79
N PRO A 8 -8.26 5.29 25.53
CA PRO A 8 -9.21 4.35 26.07
C PRO A 8 -10.66 4.81 25.86
N PHE A 9 -11.43 4.04 25.11
CA PHE A 9 -12.89 4.23 25.13
C PHE A 9 -13.52 3.64 26.39
N ALA A 10 -12.83 2.74 27.07
CA ALA A 10 -13.24 2.15 28.34
C ALA A 10 -12.02 1.78 29.18
N PRO A 11 -12.13 1.76 30.52
CA PRO A 11 -11.08 1.22 31.37
C PRO A 11 -10.69 -0.21 30.97
N GLY A 12 -9.38 -0.43 30.77
CA GLY A 12 -8.86 -1.75 30.38
C GLY A 12 -8.92 -2.08 28.88
N PHE A 13 -9.54 -1.24 28.05
CA PHE A 13 -9.56 -1.44 26.61
C PHE A 13 -8.27 -0.87 25.99
N THR A 14 -7.29 -1.73 25.86
CA THR A 14 -5.95 -1.40 25.35
C THR A 14 -5.91 -1.40 23.83
N GLN A 15 -4.80 -0.95 23.29
CA GLN A 15 -4.49 -0.99 21.87
C GLN A 15 -4.44 -2.42 21.33
N ALA A 16 -3.81 -3.33 22.07
CA ALA A 16 -3.77 -4.75 21.72
C ALA A 16 -5.18 -5.33 21.73
N ALA A 17 -5.98 -5.05 22.76
CA ALA A 17 -7.38 -5.50 22.83
C ALA A 17 -8.23 -5.01 21.64
N TYR A 18 -7.94 -3.80 21.12
CA TYR A 18 -8.61 -3.31 19.91
C TYR A 18 -8.16 -4.08 18.66
N ALA A 19 -6.87 -4.35 18.54
CA ALA A 19 -6.30 -5.14 17.45
C ALA A 19 -6.84 -6.58 17.46
N ASP A 20 -6.91 -7.21 18.64
CA ASP A 20 -7.48 -8.54 18.83
C ASP A 20 -8.97 -8.58 18.46
N LYS A 21 -9.72 -7.55 18.85
CA LYS A 21 -11.15 -7.48 18.53
C LYS A 21 -11.41 -7.47 17.03
N LEU A 22 -10.57 -6.80 16.23
CA LEU A 22 -10.69 -6.83 14.77
C LEU A 22 -10.62 -8.27 14.25
N ILE A 23 -9.64 -9.04 14.69
CA ILE A 23 -9.45 -10.44 14.27
C ILE A 23 -10.61 -11.29 14.76
N ALA A 24 -11.00 -11.14 16.04
CA ALA A 24 -12.09 -11.91 16.64
C ALA A 24 -13.43 -11.74 15.90
N GLU A 25 -13.72 -10.54 15.38
CA GLU A 25 -14.94 -10.31 14.59
C GLU A 25 -14.94 -11.07 13.26
N TYR A 26 -13.79 -11.15 12.57
CA TYR A 26 -13.67 -11.95 11.35
C TYR A 26 -13.77 -13.46 11.64
N GLN A 27 -13.12 -13.91 12.71
CA GLN A 27 -13.22 -15.32 13.15
C GLN A 27 -14.66 -15.70 13.54
N ALA A 28 -15.35 -14.84 14.30
CA ALA A 28 -16.74 -15.04 14.69
C ALA A 28 -17.70 -15.07 13.49
N ALA A 29 -17.38 -14.32 12.44
CA ALA A 29 -18.14 -14.32 11.18
C ALA A 29 -17.78 -15.52 10.27
N GLY A 30 -16.86 -16.38 10.67
CA GLY A 30 -16.41 -17.53 9.87
C GLY A 30 -15.67 -17.13 8.58
N ILE A 31 -15.05 -15.97 8.55
CA ILE A 31 -14.30 -15.50 7.39
C ILE A 31 -12.89 -16.10 7.43
N ASP A 32 -12.51 -16.79 6.36
CA ASP A 32 -11.18 -17.36 6.21
C ASP A 32 -10.10 -16.26 6.27
N ALA A 33 -9.04 -16.52 7.04
CA ALA A 33 -7.95 -15.56 7.25
C ALA A 33 -7.29 -15.13 5.95
N SER A 34 -7.20 -16.01 4.96
CA SER A 34 -6.61 -15.71 3.64
C SER A 34 -7.36 -14.62 2.85
N ARG A 35 -8.60 -14.31 3.26
CA ARG A 35 -9.45 -13.28 2.64
C ARG A 35 -9.39 -11.94 3.36
N VAL A 36 -8.65 -11.84 4.47
CA VAL A 36 -8.62 -10.67 5.34
C VAL A 36 -7.22 -10.07 5.35
N TYR A 37 -7.14 -8.79 5.10
CA TYR A 37 -5.90 -8.01 5.15
C TYR A 37 -5.97 -6.99 6.29
N PRO A 38 -5.63 -7.40 7.54
CA PRO A 38 -5.58 -6.47 8.67
C PRO A 38 -4.51 -5.41 8.40
N GLN A 39 -4.87 -4.13 8.61
CA GLN A 39 -3.97 -3.05 8.26
C GLN A 39 -3.94 -1.96 9.32
N SER A 40 -2.76 -1.44 9.60
CA SER A 40 -2.56 -0.31 10.51
C SER A 40 -1.41 0.59 10.06
N PHE A 41 -1.53 1.90 10.35
CA PHE A 41 -0.41 2.83 10.28
C PHE A 41 0.60 2.63 11.43
N ARG A 42 0.16 2.00 12.53
CA ARG A 42 1.04 1.71 13.65
C ARG A 42 1.65 0.34 13.46
N ILE A 43 2.95 0.33 13.39
CA ILE A 43 3.70 -0.90 13.17
C ILE A 43 3.59 -1.87 14.35
N GLU A 44 3.33 -1.34 15.55
CA GLU A 44 3.12 -2.16 16.75
C GLU A 44 1.87 -3.04 16.64
N ASP A 45 0.78 -2.55 16.01
CA ASP A 45 -0.41 -3.37 15.75
C ASP A 45 -0.09 -4.50 14.77
N VAL A 46 0.74 -4.19 13.76
CA VAL A 46 1.18 -5.16 12.75
C VAL A 46 2.00 -6.27 13.39
N TRP A 47 2.96 -5.92 14.26
CA TRP A 47 3.74 -6.91 15.01
C TRP A 47 2.85 -7.74 15.93
N HIS A 48 1.89 -7.11 16.61
CA HIS A 48 0.95 -7.80 17.47
C HIS A 48 0.14 -8.86 16.70
N TRP A 49 -0.37 -8.54 15.51
CA TRP A 49 -1.09 -9.51 14.68
C TRP A 49 -0.18 -10.64 14.18
N ILE A 50 1.03 -10.33 13.75
CA ILE A 50 1.98 -11.35 13.28
C ILE A 50 2.32 -12.35 14.41
N GLU A 51 2.53 -11.85 15.63
CA GLU A 51 2.93 -12.66 16.78
C GLU A 51 1.75 -13.42 17.41
N SER A 52 0.59 -12.77 17.54
CA SER A 52 -0.55 -13.31 18.31
C SER A 52 -1.60 -14.02 17.43
N HIS A 53 -1.63 -13.73 16.13
CA HIS A 53 -2.61 -14.27 15.18
C HIS A 53 -1.93 -14.84 13.93
N PRO A 54 -1.18 -15.94 14.04
CA PRO A 54 -0.34 -16.46 12.94
C PRO A 54 -1.12 -16.78 11.66
N ASP A 55 -2.40 -17.15 11.78
CA ASP A 55 -3.26 -17.42 10.61
C ASP A 55 -3.48 -16.17 9.74
N PHE A 56 -3.37 -14.98 10.33
CA PHE A 56 -3.50 -13.69 9.63
C PHE A 56 -2.15 -13.04 9.29
N ALA A 57 -1.03 -13.59 9.75
CA ALA A 57 0.29 -12.96 9.69
C ALA A 57 0.71 -12.63 8.26
N GLU A 58 0.46 -13.53 7.29
CA GLU A 58 0.88 -13.33 5.90
C GLU A 58 0.11 -12.22 5.17
N GLN A 59 -1.14 -11.94 5.59
CA GLN A 59 -1.98 -10.89 5.03
C GLN A 59 -1.90 -9.57 5.80
N THR A 60 -1.15 -9.52 6.91
CA THR A 60 -1.04 -8.30 7.70
C THR A 60 -0.28 -7.22 6.93
N VAL A 61 -0.84 -6.01 6.90
CA VAL A 61 -0.36 -4.89 6.09
C VAL A 61 0.11 -3.73 6.98
N TRP A 62 1.32 -3.29 6.79
CA TRP A 62 1.76 -2.02 7.35
C TRP A 62 1.48 -0.87 6.37
N LEU A 63 0.55 0.02 6.75
CA LEU A 63 0.32 1.28 6.05
C LEU A 63 1.50 2.21 6.37
N ASP A 64 2.40 2.41 5.43
CA ASP A 64 3.58 3.26 5.65
C ASP A 64 3.16 4.73 5.75
N PRO A 65 3.26 5.38 6.93
CA PRO A 65 2.81 6.75 7.13
C PRO A 65 3.78 7.80 6.57
N ARG A 66 4.98 7.38 6.15
CA ARG A 66 6.10 8.27 5.84
C ARG A 66 5.93 9.08 4.55
N GLY A 67 4.92 8.80 3.74
CA GLY A 67 4.73 9.41 2.42
C GLY A 67 4.59 10.93 2.39
N ARG A 68 4.29 11.55 3.53
CA ARG A 68 4.23 13.02 3.66
C ARG A 68 5.57 13.64 4.05
N ALA A 69 6.54 12.85 4.48
CA ALA A 69 7.87 13.32 4.82
C ALA A 69 8.75 13.35 3.56
N ARG A 70 9.25 14.51 3.21
CA ARG A 70 10.06 14.73 1.98
C ARG A 70 11.44 14.03 1.99
N ASN A 71 11.92 13.56 3.14
CA ASN A 71 13.24 12.97 3.33
C ASN A 71 13.10 11.57 3.94
N ILE A 72 12.51 10.64 3.21
CA ILE A 72 12.48 9.24 3.62
C ILE A 72 13.68 8.55 3.03
N SER A 73 14.67 8.28 3.87
CA SER A 73 15.67 7.26 3.57
C SER A 73 15.11 5.92 4.03
N SER A 74 14.68 5.10 3.10
CA SER A 74 14.47 3.67 3.34
C SER A 74 15.55 2.96 2.55
N SER A 75 16.47 2.35 3.23
CA SER A 75 17.46 1.49 2.58
C SER A 75 16.88 0.10 2.34
N GLN A 76 17.48 -0.66 1.47
CA GLN A 76 17.12 -2.07 1.28
C GLN A 76 17.24 -2.84 2.60
N ALA A 77 18.26 -2.56 3.41
CA ALA A 77 18.45 -3.19 4.71
C ALA A 77 17.30 -2.92 5.70
N ASP A 78 16.66 -1.73 5.64
CA ASP A 78 15.49 -1.44 6.47
C ASP A 78 14.31 -2.34 6.07
N PHE A 79 14.09 -2.54 4.78
CA PHE A 79 13.04 -3.44 4.27
C PHE A 79 13.33 -4.91 4.58
N GLU A 80 14.59 -5.32 4.46
CA GLU A 80 15.02 -6.67 4.85
C GLU A 80 14.80 -6.93 6.33
N ALA A 81 15.05 -5.94 7.20
CA ALA A 81 14.77 -6.03 8.62
C ALA A 81 13.26 -6.18 8.92
N LEU A 82 12.39 -5.45 8.22
CA LEU A 82 10.94 -5.62 8.33
C LEU A 82 10.51 -7.01 7.87
N ARG A 83 11.07 -7.48 6.76
CA ARG A 83 10.80 -8.81 6.20
C ARG A 83 11.23 -9.94 7.14
N ALA A 84 12.41 -9.80 7.77
CA ALA A 84 12.95 -10.75 8.73
C ALA A 84 12.09 -10.86 9.99
N LYS A 85 11.37 -9.79 10.38
CA LYS A 85 10.39 -9.79 11.47
C LYS A 85 9.04 -10.41 11.09
N GLY A 86 8.87 -10.91 9.86
CA GLY A 86 7.65 -11.57 9.42
C GLY A 86 6.70 -10.69 8.59
N LEU A 87 6.97 -9.38 8.42
CA LEU A 87 6.15 -8.54 7.56
C LEU A 87 6.25 -9.01 6.10
N ARG A 88 5.09 -9.16 5.45
CA ARG A 88 5.01 -9.56 4.04
C ARG A 88 4.57 -8.42 3.14
N ILE A 89 3.67 -7.58 3.63
CA ILE A 89 3.00 -6.58 2.81
C ILE A 89 3.18 -5.19 3.42
N ILE A 90 3.67 -4.26 2.62
CA ILE A 90 3.68 -2.83 2.95
C ILE A 90 2.68 -2.08 2.08
N ALA A 91 2.11 -1.02 2.62
CA ALA A 91 1.22 -0.16 1.85
C ALA A 91 1.67 1.31 1.95
N PRO A 92 2.63 1.71 1.13
CA PRO A 92 3.03 3.11 0.99
C PRO A 92 2.02 3.91 0.19
N PRO A 93 1.93 5.23 0.39
CA PRO A 93 1.20 6.11 -0.51
C PRO A 93 1.87 6.17 -1.89
N LEU A 94 1.07 6.46 -2.91
CA LEU A 94 1.47 6.52 -4.31
C LEU A 94 2.80 7.28 -4.57
N PRO A 95 3.04 8.47 -3.99
CA PRO A 95 4.25 9.25 -4.27
C PRO A 95 5.55 8.59 -3.83
N LEU A 96 5.51 7.56 -3.00
CA LEU A 96 6.72 6.81 -2.65
C LEU A 96 7.13 5.79 -3.72
N LEU A 97 6.20 5.41 -4.60
CA LEU A 97 6.43 4.32 -5.56
C LEU A 97 6.92 4.78 -6.92
N LEU A 98 6.72 6.04 -7.25
CA LEU A 98 6.95 6.57 -8.60
C LEU A 98 7.94 7.73 -8.59
N THR A 99 8.66 7.87 -9.70
CA THR A 99 9.54 8.99 -10.00
C THR A 99 9.61 9.20 -11.52
N LEU A 100 10.25 10.28 -11.95
CA LEU A 100 10.59 10.48 -13.36
C LEU A 100 12.04 10.09 -13.60
N ASP A 101 12.31 9.49 -14.73
CA ASP A 101 13.67 9.29 -15.23
C ASP A 101 14.24 10.56 -15.88
N SER A 102 15.45 10.49 -16.44
CA SER A 102 16.10 11.62 -17.11
C SER A 102 15.38 12.11 -18.37
N ASN A 103 14.47 11.32 -18.92
CA ASN A 103 13.67 11.64 -20.09
C ASN A 103 12.26 12.14 -19.72
N GLY A 104 11.94 12.23 -18.42
CA GLY A 104 10.62 12.62 -17.95
C GLY A 104 9.59 11.49 -17.99
N THR A 105 10.04 10.24 -18.16
CA THR A 105 9.17 9.05 -18.16
C THR A 105 8.88 8.61 -16.74
N ILE A 106 7.63 8.22 -16.46
CA ILE A 106 7.23 7.68 -15.16
C ILE A 106 7.82 6.29 -14.99
N VAL A 107 8.59 6.08 -13.93
CA VAL A 107 9.26 4.82 -13.60
C VAL A 107 9.15 4.49 -12.11
N PRO A 108 9.38 3.21 -11.69
CA PRO A 108 9.46 2.86 -10.29
C PRO A 108 10.52 3.66 -9.54
N SER A 109 10.22 4.14 -8.35
CA SER A 109 11.15 4.84 -7.47
C SER A 109 12.22 3.90 -6.88
N ALA A 110 13.25 4.48 -6.26
CA ALA A 110 14.21 3.70 -5.47
C ALA A 110 13.53 2.95 -4.32
N TYR A 111 12.56 3.58 -3.64
CA TYR A 111 11.76 2.95 -2.58
C TYR A 111 11.07 1.68 -3.09
N ALA A 112 10.36 1.75 -4.23
CA ALA A 112 9.66 0.61 -4.81
C ALA A 112 10.62 -0.54 -5.14
N ARG A 113 11.74 -0.23 -5.80
CA ARG A 113 12.76 -1.23 -6.17
C ARG A 113 13.37 -1.92 -4.96
N GLN A 114 13.73 -1.15 -3.92
CA GLN A 114 14.34 -1.69 -2.70
C GLN A 114 13.37 -2.56 -1.89
N ALA A 115 12.10 -2.14 -1.78
CA ALA A 115 11.06 -2.92 -1.11
C ALA A 115 10.83 -4.27 -1.81
N LYS A 116 10.75 -4.26 -3.15
CA LYS A 116 10.61 -5.49 -3.95
C LYS A 116 11.86 -6.37 -3.86
N ALA A 117 13.05 -5.81 -3.90
CA ALA A 117 14.31 -6.54 -3.74
C ALA A 117 14.42 -7.23 -2.36
N ALA A 118 13.85 -6.63 -1.31
CA ALA A 118 13.74 -7.23 0.02
C ALA A 118 12.64 -8.31 0.13
N GLY A 119 11.91 -8.60 -0.95
CA GLY A 119 10.85 -9.61 -0.99
C GLY A 119 9.54 -9.16 -0.34
N LEU A 120 9.30 -7.85 -0.22
CA LEU A 120 8.03 -7.32 0.22
C LEU A 120 7.04 -7.18 -0.93
N GLU A 121 5.79 -7.51 -0.67
CA GLU A 121 4.66 -7.18 -1.53
C GLU A 121 4.19 -5.77 -1.25
N ILE A 122 3.62 -5.12 -2.26
CA ILE A 122 3.18 -3.73 -2.16
C ILE A 122 1.70 -3.62 -2.48
N ILE A 123 0.94 -2.99 -1.58
CA ILE A 123 -0.38 -2.40 -1.85
C ILE A 123 -0.19 -0.89 -1.77
N THR A 124 -0.79 -0.10 -2.66
CA THR A 124 -0.63 1.36 -2.61
C THR A 124 -1.97 2.09 -2.41
N TRP A 125 -1.89 3.34 -1.94
CA TRP A 125 -3.02 4.25 -1.69
C TRP A 125 -2.61 5.70 -1.95
N THR A 126 -3.48 6.60 -2.30
CA THR A 126 -4.81 6.40 -2.83
C THR A 126 -4.79 6.84 -4.28
N PHE A 127 -5.08 5.93 -5.19
CA PHE A 127 -5.17 6.25 -6.62
C PHE A 127 -6.43 7.08 -6.88
N GLU A 128 -6.31 8.08 -7.74
CA GLU A 128 -7.39 9.02 -8.08
C GLU A 128 -7.97 9.79 -6.86
N ALA A 129 -7.16 9.99 -5.82
CA ALA A 129 -7.50 10.92 -4.74
C ALA A 129 -7.31 12.37 -5.23
N GLY A 130 -8.36 12.96 -5.76
CA GLY A 130 -8.35 14.31 -6.34
C GLY A 130 -7.82 14.35 -7.78
N ASP A 131 -7.75 15.57 -8.34
CA ASP A 131 -7.27 15.79 -9.71
C ASP A 131 -5.77 15.46 -9.82
N PRO A 132 -5.38 14.53 -10.69
CA PRO A 132 -3.97 14.15 -10.88
C PRO A 132 -3.14 15.24 -11.57
N THR A 133 -3.78 16.20 -12.24
CA THR A 133 -3.12 17.33 -12.92
C THR A 133 -2.94 18.54 -12.01
N ASP A 134 -3.56 18.55 -10.83
CA ASP A 134 -3.39 19.62 -9.85
C ASP A 134 -2.01 19.55 -9.19
N ALA A 135 -1.20 20.59 -9.36
CA ALA A 135 0.12 20.72 -8.74
C ALA A 135 0.09 20.66 -7.20
N ALA A 136 -1.04 20.98 -6.58
CA ALA A 136 -1.23 20.86 -5.14
C ALA A 136 -1.54 19.42 -4.69
N ASN A 137 -1.86 18.52 -5.62
CA ASN A 137 -2.13 17.13 -5.30
C ASN A 137 -0.84 16.38 -4.97
N TRP A 138 -0.57 16.21 -3.70
CA TRP A 138 0.66 15.58 -3.21
C TRP A 138 0.82 14.12 -3.63
N MET A 139 -0.28 13.43 -4.00
CA MET A 139 -0.24 12.03 -4.46
C MET A 139 0.55 11.86 -5.75
N TYR A 140 0.53 12.87 -6.62
CA TYR A 140 1.22 12.85 -7.91
C TYR A 140 2.47 13.75 -7.93
N ALA A 141 2.83 14.38 -6.81
CA ALA A 141 3.92 15.36 -6.74
C ALA A 141 5.25 14.92 -7.38
N PRO A 142 5.75 13.68 -7.20
CA PRO A 142 7.01 13.26 -7.81
C PRO A 142 6.99 13.14 -9.34
N ILE A 143 5.79 12.99 -9.91
CA ILE A 143 5.59 12.77 -11.35
C ILE A 143 4.72 13.86 -11.99
N HIS A 144 4.44 14.93 -11.25
CA HIS A 144 3.47 15.97 -11.67
C HIS A 144 3.76 16.55 -13.05
N SER A 145 5.03 16.78 -13.42
CA SER A 145 5.36 17.33 -14.73
C SER A 145 5.03 16.40 -15.92
N ALA A 146 4.79 15.12 -15.65
CA ALA A 146 4.31 14.15 -16.65
C ALA A 146 2.78 14.01 -16.65
N MET A 147 2.07 14.65 -15.71
CA MET A 147 0.62 14.56 -15.56
C MET A 147 -0.04 15.76 -16.27
N THR A 148 -0.07 15.75 -17.60
CA THR A 148 -0.58 16.86 -18.42
C THR A 148 -2.09 16.75 -18.69
N SER A 149 -2.66 15.58 -18.54
CA SER A 149 -4.09 15.30 -18.62
C SER A 149 -4.47 14.13 -17.71
N THR A 150 -5.75 13.90 -17.50
CA THR A 150 -6.25 12.75 -16.72
C THR A 150 -6.01 11.41 -17.42
N SER A 151 -5.70 11.38 -18.71
CA SER A 151 -5.40 10.15 -19.44
C SER A 151 -4.08 9.49 -18.99
N GLU A 152 -3.12 10.28 -18.49
CA GLU A 152 -1.86 9.76 -17.95
C GLU A 152 -2.06 8.88 -16.71
N THR A 153 -3.22 8.93 -16.06
CA THR A 153 -3.54 8.02 -14.95
C THR A 153 -3.48 6.55 -15.37
N LEU A 154 -3.82 6.23 -16.61
CA LEU A 154 -3.69 4.85 -17.13
C LEU A 154 -2.22 4.44 -17.28
N GLN A 155 -1.33 5.36 -17.64
CA GLN A 155 0.11 5.11 -17.66
C GLN A 155 0.65 4.91 -16.24
N VAL A 156 0.25 5.75 -15.29
CA VAL A 156 0.59 5.57 -13.86
C VAL A 156 0.17 4.18 -13.39
N LEU A 157 -1.05 3.78 -13.71
CA LEU A 157 -1.59 2.47 -13.34
C LEU A 157 -0.81 1.34 -13.98
N HIS A 158 -0.39 1.50 -15.24
CA HIS A 158 0.45 0.52 -15.94
C HIS A 158 1.81 0.34 -15.26
N VAL A 159 2.50 1.45 -14.93
CA VAL A 159 3.79 1.38 -14.20
C VAL A 159 3.62 0.73 -12.82
N LEU A 160 2.56 1.07 -12.09
CA LEU A 160 2.28 0.43 -10.80
C LEU A 160 2.04 -1.08 -10.93
N ALA A 161 1.23 -1.48 -11.91
CA ALA A 161 0.85 -2.88 -12.07
C ALA A 161 1.97 -3.74 -12.66
N LYS A 162 2.66 -3.26 -13.71
CA LYS A 162 3.64 -4.07 -14.46
C LYS A 162 5.08 -3.85 -14.00
N ASP A 163 5.50 -2.61 -13.77
CA ASP A 163 6.91 -2.30 -13.47
C ASP A 163 7.20 -2.36 -11.96
N VAL A 164 6.31 -1.82 -11.12
CA VAL A 164 6.40 -1.97 -9.66
C VAL A 164 5.92 -3.35 -9.23
N GLY A 165 4.91 -3.90 -9.90
CA GLY A 165 4.29 -5.17 -9.56
C GLY A 165 3.53 -5.10 -8.23
N VAL A 166 2.64 -4.10 -8.08
CA VAL A 166 1.79 -3.97 -6.89
C VAL A 166 0.77 -5.11 -6.84
N ARG A 167 0.52 -5.61 -5.63
CA ARG A 167 -0.50 -6.63 -5.37
C ARG A 167 -1.92 -6.06 -5.38
N GLY A 168 -2.06 -4.79 -5.01
CA GLY A 168 -3.35 -4.12 -4.93
C GLY A 168 -3.23 -2.61 -4.86
N ILE A 169 -4.33 -1.94 -5.15
CA ILE A 169 -4.43 -0.47 -5.16
C ILE A 169 -5.73 -0.07 -4.47
N PHE A 170 -5.63 0.83 -3.50
CA PHE A 170 -6.79 1.57 -3.02
C PHE A 170 -7.07 2.74 -3.95
N SER A 171 -8.29 2.83 -4.43
CA SER A 171 -8.74 3.89 -5.32
C SER A 171 -10.07 4.47 -4.84
N ASP A 172 -10.25 5.78 -5.02
CA ASP A 172 -11.51 6.44 -4.79
C ASP A 172 -12.49 6.18 -5.96
N TRP A 173 -11.96 5.76 -7.11
CA TRP A 173 -12.70 5.43 -8.34
C TRP A 173 -12.35 4.02 -8.85
N PRO A 174 -12.82 2.95 -8.20
CA PRO A 174 -12.38 1.59 -8.53
C PRO A 174 -12.75 1.16 -9.96
N GLY A 175 -13.65 1.86 -10.62
CA GLY A 175 -14.01 1.61 -12.03
C GLY A 175 -12.82 1.71 -12.98
N THR A 176 -11.93 2.69 -12.81
CA THR A 176 -10.70 2.86 -13.61
C THR A 176 -9.76 1.67 -13.45
N ILE A 177 -9.55 1.25 -12.18
CA ILE A 177 -8.70 0.08 -11.87
C ILE A 177 -9.26 -1.19 -12.52
N THR A 178 -10.58 -1.41 -12.37
CA THR A 178 -11.25 -2.60 -12.92
C THR A 178 -11.19 -2.61 -14.45
N TYR A 179 -11.41 -1.45 -15.08
CA TYR A 179 -11.29 -1.32 -16.55
C TYR A 179 -9.89 -1.69 -17.01
N TYR A 180 -8.85 -1.12 -16.39
CA TYR A 180 -7.46 -1.42 -16.71
C TYR A 180 -7.16 -2.92 -16.53
N ALA A 181 -7.53 -3.49 -15.38
CA ALA A 181 -7.26 -4.91 -15.07
C ALA A 181 -7.90 -5.83 -16.12
N ASN A 182 -9.17 -5.59 -16.49
CA ASN A 182 -9.85 -6.38 -17.48
C ASN A 182 -9.20 -6.27 -18.87
N CYS A 183 -8.79 -5.05 -19.29
CA CYS A 183 -8.09 -4.86 -20.56
C CYS A 183 -6.74 -5.60 -20.61
N MET A 184 -6.00 -5.63 -19.50
CA MET A 184 -4.69 -6.30 -19.44
C MET A 184 -4.83 -7.81 -19.36
N MET A 185 -5.82 -8.34 -18.63
CA MET A 185 -6.09 -9.78 -18.57
C MET A 185 -6.48 -10.34 -19.94
N THR A 186 -7.35 -9.65 -20.67
CA THR A 186 -7.75 -10.06 -22.04
C THR A 186 -6.57 -10.08 -23.02
N ARG A 187 -5.56 -9.25 -22.77
CA ARG A 187 -4.36 -9.16 -23.61
C ARG A 187 -3.36 -10.26 -23.30
N ASP A 188 -3.17 -10.59 -22.01
CA ASP A 188 -2.28 -11.67 -21.55
C ASP A 188 -2.84 -13.07 -21.91
N GLU A 189 -4.14 -13.19 -22.26
CA GLU A 189 -4.77 -14.42 -22.75
C GLU A 189 -4.64 -14.59 -24.28
N LEU A 190 -4.22 -13.55 -25.00
CA LEU A 190 -4.11 -13.54 -26.46
C LEU A 190 -2.65 -13.69 -26.97
N ASP A 191 -1.67 -13.57 -26.07
CA ASP A 191 -0.22 -13.76 -26.33
C ASP A 191 0.23 -15.14 -25.81
#